data_67a3eeb3106566bdfa8f122de9e0908f
#
_entry.id   67a3eeb3106566bdfa8f122de9e0908f
#
_cell.length_a   1.000
_cell.length_b   1.000
_cell.length_c   1.000
_cell.angle_alpha   90.00
_cell.angle_beta   90.00
_cell.angle_gamma   90.00
#
_symmetry.space_group_name_H-M   'P 1'
#
loop_
_entity.id
_entity.type
_entity.pdbx_description
1 polymer ?
#
loop_
_entity_poly.entity_id
_entity_poly.type
_entity_poly.pdbx_seq_one_letter_code
_entity_poly.pdbx_strand_id
1 'polypeptide(L)'
;MAEKQNYRIGVISDTHDRWKPRVAELFRDVDEIWHLGDVCHEPVLDELRAITSKLTVVLGNNDFELTYPPSLDLERCGERFHLVHILPRRMPPTDWLLFGHTHRPADEMHGGVHLFNPGSAGLANKGAPLSVGFLTRENGKKFRAKVILLER
;
A
#
# COMPACT_ATOMS: atom_id res chain seq x y z
N MET A 1 17.48 -17.50 -6.81
CA MET A 1 17.02 -16.66 -7.90
C MET A 1 17.60 -15.26 -7.81
N ALA A 2 18.00 -14.72 -8.92
CA ALA A 2 18.50 -13.36 -8.93
C ALA A 2 17.36 -12.37 -8.65
N GLU A 3 17.63 -11.34 -7.86
CA GLU A 3 16.67 -10.27 -7.61
C GLU A 3 16.51 -9.42 -8.87
N LYS A 4 15.30 -8.91 -9.08
CA LYS A 4 15.06 -8.00 -10.21
C LYS A 4 15.73 -6.66 -9.95
N GLN A 5 16.40 -6.14 -10.96
CA GLN A 5 17.02 -4.81 -10.88
C GLN A 5 15.98 -3.71 -10.81
N ASN A 6 14.82 -3.94 -11.44
CA ASN A 6 13.69 -3.00 -11.42
C ASN A 6 12.46 -3.72 -10.86
N TYR A 7 11.81 -3.09 -9.88
CA TYR A 7 10.66 -3.68 -9.24
C TYR A 7 9.70 -2.58 -8.80
N ARG A 8 8.42 -2.74 -9.12
CA ARG A 8 7.38 -1.75 -8.74
C ARG A 8 6.28 -2.41 -7.94
N ILE A 9 5.96 -1.80 -6.81
CA ILE A 9 4.87 -2.24 -5.95
C ILE A 9 3.85 -1.13 -5.89
N GLY A 10 2.59 -1.44 -6.26
CA GLY A 10 1.49 -0.53 -6.07
C GLY A 10 0.99 -0.64 -4.64
N VAL A 11 0.84 0.48 -3.95
CA VAL A 11 0.40 0.51 -2.55
C VAL A 11 -0.90 1.30 -2.49
N ILE A 12 -1.94 0.68 -1.95
CA ILE A 12 -3.27 1.27 -1.91
C ILE A 12 -3.90 1.03 -0.54
N SER A 13 -4.75 1.92 -0.07
CA SER A 13 -5.39 1.78 1.22
C SER A 13 -6.73 2.51 1.26
N ASP A 14 -7.58 2.09 2.22
CA ASP A 14 -8.81 2.81 2.56
C ASP A 14 -9.71 3.05 1.35
N THR A 15 -9.95 2.01 0.58
CA THR A 15 -10.83 2.08 -0.60
C THR A 15 -12.30 2.18 -0.22
N HIS A 16 -12.70 1.63 0.93
CA HIS A 16 -14.09 1.70 1.46
C HIS A 16 -15.14 1.40 0.39
N ASP A 17 -14.97 0.26 -0.31
CA ASP A 17 -15.86 -0.21 -1.38
C ASP A 17 -15.94 0.68 -2.61
N ARG A 18 -15.07 1.66 -2.71
CA ARG A 18 -15.07 2.58 -3.85
C ARG A 18 -13.96 2.24 -4.81
N TRP A 19 -14.31 2.05 -6.07
CA TRP A 19 -13.34 1.77 -7.11
C TRP A 19 -13.17 2.97 -8.03
N LYS A 20 -11.93 3.37 -8.22
CA LYS A 20 -11.57 4.45 -9.16
C LYS A 20 -10.83 3.83 -10.34
N PRO A 21 -11.39 3.90 -11.57
CA PRO A 21 -10.71 3.33 -12.74
C PRO A 21 -9.27 3.84 -12.94
N ARG A 22 -8.98 5.04 -12.47
CA ARG A 22 -7.63 5.61 -12.53
C ARG A 22 -6.59 4.70 -11.87
N VAL A 23 -6.99 3.94 -10.85
CA VAL A 23 -6.10 3.00 -10.16
C VAL A 23 -5.58 1.93 -11.14
N ALA A 24 -6.46 1.39 -11.98
CA ALA A 24 -6.05 0.40 -12.97
C ALA A 24 -5.05 0.97 -13.97
N GLU A 25 -5.23 2.22 -14.38
CA GLU A 25 -4.29 2.88 -15.27
C GLU A 25 -2.92 3.04 -14.62
N LEU A 26 -2.90 3.51 -13.37
CA LEU A 26 -1.66 3.75 -12.64
C LEU A 26 -0.91 2.46 -12.30
N PHE A 27 -1.64 1.40 -11.97
CA PHE A 27 -1.04 0.14 -11.51
C PHE A 27 -0.80 -0.88 -12.62
N ARG A 28 -1.05 -0.56 -13.87
CA ARG A 28 -0.95 -1.54 -14.97
C ARG A 28 0.42 -2.22 -15.11
N ASP A 29 1.49 -1.55 -14.71
CA ASP A 29 2.86 -2.05 -14.87
C ASP A 29 3.51 -2.46 -13.55
N VAL A 30 2.74 -2.61 -12.46
CA VAL A 30 3.33 -3.03 -11.19
C VAL A 30 3.59 -4.52 -11.16
N ASP A 31 4.59 -4.93 -10.39
CA ASP A 31 4.91 -6.33 -10.18
C ASP A 31 3.98 -6.96 -9.14
N GLU A 32 3.51 -6.18 -8.18
CA GLU A 32 2.55 -6.64 -7.17
C GLU A 32 1.82 -5.44 -6.57
N ILE A 33 0.74 -5.73 -5.85
CA ILE A 33 -0.07 -4.71 -5.17
C ILE A 33 -0.21 -5.08 -3.70
N TRP A 34 -0.04 -4.10 -2.82
CA TRP A 34 -0.27 -4.23 -1.39
C TRP A 34 -1.42 -3.32 -0.97
N HIS A 35 -2.47 -3.90 -0.38
CA HIS A 35 -3.60 -3.15 0.16
C HIS A 35 -3.49 -3.13 1.69
N LEU A 36 -3.50 -1.93 2.26
CA LEU A 36 -3.24 -1.72 3.68
C LEU A 36 -4.50 -1.64 4.55
N GLY A 37 -5.63 -2.15 4.05
CA GLY A 37 -6.83 -2.31 4.86
C GLY A 37 -7.93 -1.29 4.58
N ASP A 38 -9.08 -1.54 5.21
CA ASP A 38 -10.33 -0.82 4.97
C ASP A 38 -10.79 -0.94 3.52
N VAL A 39 -10.78 -2.17 3.05
CA VAL A 39 -11.34 -2.57 1.76
C VAL A 39 -12.86 -2.54 1.83
N CYS A 40 -13.38 -3.09 2.92
CA CYS A 40 -14.76 -3.35 3.31
C CYS A 40 -15.32 -4.61 2.67
N HIS A 41 -15.35 -4.74 1.35
CA HIS A 41 -15.88 -5.93 0.68
C HIS A 41 -15.01 -6.36 -0.52
N GLU A 42 -15.19 -7.61 -0.94
CA GLU A 42 -14.38 -8.26 -1.98
C GLU A 42 -14.34 -7.58 -3.36
N PRO A 43 -15.40 -6.95 -3.89
CA PRO A 43 -15.37 -6.43 -5.27
C PRO A 43 -14.17 -5.53 -5.61
N VAL A 44 -13.69 -4.72 -4.66
CA VAL A 44 -12.50 -3.89 -4.88
C VAL A 44 -11.27 -4.78 -5.08
N LEU A 45 -11.17 -5.86 -4.30
CA LEU A 45 -10.05 -6.79 -4.42
C LEU A 45 -10.09 -7.53 -5.76
N ASP A 46 -11.28 -7.83 -6.27
CA ASP A 46 -11.43 -8.46 -7.58
C ASP A 46 -10.91 -7.54 -8.68
N GLU A 47 -11.18 -6.23 -8.57
CA GLU A 47 -10.66 -5.24 -9.51
C GLU A 47 -9.13 -5.20 -9.46
N LEU A 48 -8.55 -5.27 -8.26
CA LEU A 48 -7.09 -5.29 -8.10
C LEU A 48 -6.49 -6.58 -8.64
N ARG A 49 -7.14 -7.73 -8.40
CA ARG A 49 -6.69 -9.02 -8.91
C ARG A 49 -6.71 -9.08 -10.44
N ALA A 50 -7.57 -8.30 -11.07
CA ALA A 50 -7.61 -8.21 -12.52
C ALA A 50 -6.37 -7.48 -13.08
N ILE A 51 -5.72 -6.66 -12.26
CA ILE A 51 -4.49 -5.97 -12.65
C ILE A 51 -3.29 -6.91 -12.50
N THR A 52 -3.17 -7.56 -11.35
CA THR A 52 -2.13 -8.54 -11.09
C THR A 52 -2.60 -9.56 -10.06
N SER A 53 -2.24 -10.83 -10.26
CA SER A 53 -2.57 -11.88 -9.30
C SER A 53 -1.75 -11.79 -8.02
N LYS A 54 -0.68 -10.99 -8.01
CA LYS A 54 0.15 -10.78 -6.82
C LYS A 54 -0.42 -9.66 -5.98
N LEU A 55 -1.44 -9.98 -5.22
CA LEU A 55 -2.11 -9.05 -4.32
C LEU A 55 -1.96 -9.53 -2.88
N THR A 56 -1.47 -8.65 -2.02
CA THR A 56 -1.34 -8.89 -0.58
C THR A 56 -2.23 -7.88 0.15
N VAL A 57 -2.97 -8.36 1.15
CA VAL A 57 -3.95 -7.54 1.87
C VAL A 57 -3.74 -7.71 3.37
N VAL A 58 -3.79 -6.62 4.12
CA VAL A 58 -3.92 -6.66 5.58
C VAL A 58 -5.26 -6.07 5.97
N LEU A 59 -5.84 -6.54 7.09
CA LEU A 59 -7.15 -6.08 7.52
C LEU A 59 -7.11 -4.69 8.13
N GLY A 60 -8.08 -3.87 7.76
CA GLY A 60 -8.36 -2.63 8.43
C GLY A 60 -9.44 -2.78 9.48
N ASN A 61 -9.75 -1.71 10.18
CA ASN A 61 -10.75 -1.74 11.25
C ASN A 61 -12.20 -1.81 10.76
N ASN A 62 -12.42 -1.71 9.45
CA ASN A 62 -13.75 -1.84 8.84
C ASN A 62 -13.89 -3.09 7.97
N ASP A 63 -12.97 -4.05 8.07
CA ASP A 63 -12.99 -5.26 7.24
C ASP A 63 -13.55 -6.46 8.02
N PHE A 64 -14.85 -6.39 8.34
CA PHE A 64 -15.48 -7.38 9.20
C PHE A 64 -15.76 -8.72 8.53
N GLU A 65 -15.92 -8.74 7.23
CA GLU A 65 -16.28 -9.95 6.47
C GLU A 65 -15.10 -10.58 5.73
N LEU A 66 -13.93 -9.96 5.81
CA LEU A 66 -12.74 -10.44 5.13
C LEU A 66 -11.84 -11.21 6.08
N THR A 67 -11.12 -12.20 5.54
CA THR A 67 -10.24 -13.07 6.34
C THR A 67 -8.78 -12.94 5.87
N TYR A 68 -8.18 -11.80 6.16
CA TYR A 68 -6.77 -11.54 5.89
C TYR A 68 -6.05 -11.26 7.20
N PRO A 69 -4.72 -11.37 7.27
CA PRO A 69 -4.00 -11.07 8.51
C PRO A 69 -4.07 -9.58 8.84
N PRO A 70 -4.01 -9.22 10.15
CA PRO A 70 -4.00 -7.81 10.56
C PRO A 70 -2.67 -7.11 10.26
N SER A 71 -1.60 -7.87 10.13
CA SER A 71 -0.28 -7.34 9.79
C SER A 71 0.55 -8.41 9.11
N LEU A 72 1.55 -7.99 8.36
CA LEU A 72 2.44 -8.90 7.65
C LEU A 72 3.85 -8.32 7.63
N ASP A 73 4.84 -9.21 7.73
CA ASP A 73 6.23 -8.87 7.49
C ASP A 73 6.66 -9.51 6.19
N LEU A 74 7.14 -8.70 5.28
CA LEU A 74 7.57 -9.14 3.95
C LEU A 74 9.00 -8.68 3.69
N GLU A 75 9.69 -9.42 2.84
CA GLU A 75 11.01 -9.01 2.36
C GLU A 75 11.00 -8.96 0.85
N ARG A 76 11.53 -7.88 0.29
CA ARG A 76 11.69 -7.70 -1.15
C ARG A 76 13.03 -7.06 -1.45
N CYS A 77 13.81 -7.72 -2.27
CA CYS A 77 15.11 -7.20 -2.70
C CYS A 77 16.01 -6.78 -1.53
N GLY A 78 16.00 -7.58 -0.46
CA GLY A 78 16.85 -7.35 0.71
C GLY A 78 16.35 -6.32 1.69
N GLU A 79 15.20 -5.70 1.45
CA GLU A 79 14.60 -4.74 2.37
C GLU A 79 13.38 -5.35 3.04
N ARG A 80 13.15 -5.01 4.31
CA ARG A 80 12.06 -5.54 5.12
C ARG A 80 10.93 -4.53 5.20
N PHE A 81 9.70 -5.04 5.03
CA PHE A 81 8.49 -4.22 5.02
C PHE A 81 7.50 -4.78 6.03
N HIS A 82 7.01 -3.92 6.92
CA HIS A 82 5.93 -4.27 7.84
C HIS A 82 4.66 -3.57 7.36
N LEU A 83 3.63 -4.37 7.06
CA LEU A 83 2.34 -3.88 6.57
C LEU A 83 1.32 -3.96 7.70
N VAL A 84 0.62 -2.87 7.97
CA VAL A 84 -0.39 -2.80 9.02
C VAL A 84 -1.37 -1.68 8.65
N HIS A 85 -2.61 -1.75 9.13
CA HIS A 85 -3.58 -0.69 8.83
C HIS A 85 -3.39 0.53 9.73
N ILE A 86 -3.26 0.28 11.03
CA ILE A 86 -3.12 1.36 12.02
C ILE A 86 -1.68 1.38 12.55
N LEU A 87 -1.07 2.56 12.55
CA LEU A 87 0.29 2.73 13.02
C LEU A 87 0.44 2.23 14.46
N PRO A 88 1.35 1.28 14.74
CA PRO A 88 1.51 0.74 16.09
C PRO A 88 2.21 1.74 17.00
N ARG A 89 2.01 1.59 18.33
CA ARG A 89 2.68 2.43 19.31
C ARG A 89 4.18 2.22 19.33
N ARG A 90 4.61 0.97 19.13
CA ARG A 90 6.02 0.61 19.06
C ARG A 90 6.37 0.21 17.65
N MET A 91 7.44 0.81 17.12
CA MET A 91 7.93 0.43 15.80
C MET A 91 8.54 -0.97 15.86
N PRO A 92 8.09 -1.91 15.01
CA PRO A 92 8.75 -3.20 14.87
C PRO A 92 10.12 -3.01 14.22
N PRO A 93 11.05 -3.96 14.38
CA PRO A 93 12.36 -3.90 13.72
C PRO A 93 12.20 -4.18 12.22
N THR A 94 12.08 -3.12 11.43
CA THR A 94 11.86 -3.21 9.99
C THR A 94 12.50 -2.01 9.30
N ASP A 95 12.69 -2.12 7.98
CA ASP A 95 13.21 -0.98 7.20
C ASP A 95 12.08 -0.03 6.80
N TRP A 96 10.92 -0.59 6.48
CA TRP A 96 9.73 0.15 6.08
C TRP A 96 8.53 -0.25 6.91
N LEU A 97 7.72 0.72 7.30
CA LEU A 97 6.41 0.46 7.89
C LEU A 97 5.37 1.18 7.04
N LEU A 98 4.47 0.40 6.44
CA LEU A 98 3.41 0.91 5.59
C LEU A 98 2.09 0.80 6.33
N PHE A 99 1.31 1.89 6.34
CA PHE A 99 0.05 1.95 7.08
C PHE A 99 -0.98 2.80 6.33
N GLY A 100 -2.21 2.71 6.77
CA GLY A 100 -3.32 3.50 6.22
C GLY A 100 -4.05 4.22 7.33
N HIS A 101 -5.37 4.07 7.35
CA HIS A 101 -6.27 4.54 8.41
C HIS A 101 -6.48 6.06 8.50
N THR A 102 -5.44 6.86 8.41
CA THR A 102 -5.55 8.32 8.54
C THR A 102 -6.19 9.00 7.33
N HIS A 103 -6.22 8.28 6.20
CA HIS A 103 -6.66 8.82 4.90
C HIS A 103 -5.80 9.99 4.42
N ARG A 104 -4.57 10.09 4.93
CA ARG A 104 -3.61 11.14 4.55
C ARG A 104 -2.27 10.52 4.19
N PRO A 105 -1.68 10.96 3.06
CA PRO A 105 -0.33 10.48 2.73
C PRO A 105 0.69 10.86 3.80
N ALA A 106 1.66 9.97 3.99
CA ALA A 106 2.81 10.24 4.85
C ALA A 106 4.03 9.57 4.25
N ASP A 107 5.16 10.24 4.35
CA ASP A 107 6.44 9.75 3.83
C ASP A 107 7.53 10.39 4.67
N GLU A 108 7.97 9.69 5.72
CA GLU A 108 8.93 10.27 6.67
C GLU A 108 9.78 9.20 7.34
N MET A 109 10.95 9.58 7.78
CA MET A 109 11.83 8.71 8.55
C MET A 109 11.57 8.90 10.04
N HIS A 110 11.53 7.79 10.77
CA HIS A 110 11.35 7.82 12.22
C HIS A 110 12.21 6.72 12.85
N GLY A 111 13.29 7.12 13.52
CA GLY A 111 14.16 6.18 14.20
C GLY A 111 14.73 5.09 13.30
N GLY A 112 15.11 5.42 12.07
CA GLY A 112 15.64 4.45 11.12
C GLY A 112 14.60 3.65 10.35
N VAL A 113 13.31 3.85 10.65
CA VAL A 113 12.20 3.21 9.92
C VAL A 113 11.56 4.21 8.99
N HIS A 114 11.37 3.82 7.73
CA HIS A 114 10.68 4.65 6.76
C HIS A 114 9.17 4.43 6.89
N LEU A 115 8.45 5.45 7.33
CA LEU A 115 6.99 5.40 7.46
C LEU A 115 6.37 5.87 6.15
N PHE A 116 5.46 5.06 5.61
CA PHE A 116 4.80 5.40 4.37
C PHE A 116 3.31 5.09 4.42
N ASN A 117 2.50 6.08 4.08
CA ASN A 117 1.05 5.94 3.93
C ASN A 117 0.67 6.45 2.53
N PRO A 118 0.07 5.61 1.69
CA PRO A 118 -0.27 6.03 0.33
C PRO A 118 -1.46 7.01 0.27
N GLY A 119 -2.08 7.31 1.41
CA GLY A 119 -3.33 8.05 1.46
C GLY A 119 -4.53 7.13 1.20
N SER A 120 -5.71 7.71 1.06
CA SER A 120 -6.92 6.95 0.78
C SER A 120 -7.23 6.95 -0.71
N ALA A 121 -7.57 5.80 -1.25
CA ALA A 121 -7.96 5.68 -2.66
C ALA A 121 -9.49 5.74 -2.84
N GLY A 122 -10.25 5.77 -1.77
CA GLY A 122 -11.70 5.72 -1.85
C GLY A 122 -12.44 6.79 -1.07
N LEU A 123 -11.88 7.25 0.03
CA LEU A 123 -12.59 8.17 0.93
C LEU A 123 -11.65 9.28 1.41
N ALA A 124 -11.90 10.49 0.95
CA ALA A 124 -11.09 11.65 1.30
C ALA A 124 -11.27 12.03 2.78
N ASN A 125 -10.21 12.53 3.39
CA ASN A 125 -10.25 13.05 4.74
C ASN A 125 -10.16 14.58 4.70
N LYS A 126 -11.28 15.25 4.97
CA LYS A 126 -11.36 16.72 5.10
C LYS A 126 -10.58 17.48 4.03
N GLY A 127 -10.88 17.19 2.77
CA GLY A 127 -10.25 17.88 1.66
C GLY A 127 -8.91 17.33 1.20
N ALA A 128 -8.42 16.26 1.84
CA ALA A 128 -7.24 15.59 1.32
C ALA A 128 -7.60 14.90 0.00
N PRO A 129 -6.79 15.03 -1.06
CA PRO A 129 -7.09 14.37 -2.32
C PRO A 129 -6.94 12.85 -2.20
N LEU A 130 -7.66 12.12 -3.05
CA LEU A 130 -7.50 10.68 -3.15
C LEU A 130 -6.17 10.35 -3.80
N SER A 131 -5.53 9.28 -3.35
CA SER A 131 -4.18 8.95 -3.79
C SER A 131 -3.88 7.45 -3.69
N VAL A 132 -2.81 7.05 -4.35
CA VAL A 132 -2.18 5.74 -4.21
C VAL A 132 -0.68 5.96 -4.05
N GLY A 133 0.04 4.90 -3.72
CA GLY A 133 1.48 4.97 -3.58
C GLY A 133 2.19 3.98 -4.48
N PHE A 134 3.46 4.23 -4.68
CA PHE A 134 4.37 3.31 -5.35
C PHE A 134 5.64 3.15 -4.52
N LEU A 135 6.12 1.93 -4.47
CA LEU A 135 7.48 1.63 -4.04
C LEU A 135 8.21 1.16 -5.28
N THR A 136 9.26 1.84 -5.65
CA THR A 136 9.98 1.56 -6.89
C THR A 136 11.45 1.36 -6.63
N ARG A 137 11.99 0.27 -7.17
CA ARG A 137 13.42 -0.02 -7.19
C ARG A 137 13.89 0.06 -8.63
N GLU A 138 14.97 0.80 -8.86
CA GLU A 138 15.55 0.96 -10.19
C GLU A 138 17.05 0.67 -10.14
N ASN A 139 17.54 -0.04 -11.16
CA ASN A 139 18.98 -0.32 -11.34
C ASN A 139 19.63 -0.95 -10.11
N GLY A 140 18.88 -1.83 -9.41
CA GLY A 140 19.40 -2.53 -8.23
C GLY A 140 19.58 -1.66 -6.99
N LYS A 141 19.10 -0.43 -7.00
CA LYS A 141 19.18 0.48 -5.85
C LYS A 141 18.05 0.18 -4.88
N LYS A 142 18.04 0.83 -3.71
CA LYS A 142 16.99 0.65 -2.72
C LYS A 142 15.66 1.20 -3.21
N PHE A 143 14.57 0.69 -2.64
CA PHE A 143 13.22 1.17 -2.94
C PHE A 143 13.07 2.64 -2.59
N ARG A 144 12.28 3.33 -3.39
CA ARG A 144 11.88 4.73 -3.17
C ARG A 144 10.37 4.79 -3.18
N ALA A 145 9.81 5.63 -2.33
CA ALA A 145 8.36 5.79 -2.20
C ALA A 145 7.90 7.03 -2.96
N LYS A 146 6.66 6.95 -3.48
CA LYS A 146 6.03 8.08 -4.15
C LYS A 146 4.52 8.01 -3.98
N VAL A 147 3.91 9.15 -3.71
CA VAL A 147 2.44 9.28 -3.67
C VAL A 147 1.98 9.91 -4.97
N ILE A 148 0.93 9.34 -5.57
CA ILE A 148 0.33 9.86 -6.80
C ILE A 148 -1.13 10.18 -6.52
N LEU A 149 -1.56 11.38 -6.85
CA LEU A 149 -2.95 11.78 -6.70
C LEU A 149 -3.80 11.14 -7.79
N LEU A 150 -4.98 10.65 -7.42
CA LEU A 150 -5.90 10.05 -8.38
C LEU A 150 -6.60 11.09 -9.23
N GLU A 151 -6.81 12.27 -8.66
CA GLU A 151 -7.44 13.40 -9.35
C GLU A 151 -6.59 14.65 -9.16
N ARG A 152 -6.71 15.52 -10.09
CA ARG A 152 -6.01 16.81 -10.02
C ARG A 152 -6.78 17.80 -9.17
#